data_5ed5a7948e430f6803c315b85102506b
#
_entry.id   5ed5a7948e430f6803c315b85102506b
#
_cell.length_a   1.000
_cell.length_b   1.000
_cell.length_c   1.000
_cell.angle_alpha   90.00
_cell.angle_beta   90.00
_cell.angle_gamma   90.00
#
_symmetry.space_group_name_H-M   'P 1'
#
loop_
_entity.id
_entity.type
_entity.pdbx_description
1 polymer ?
#
loop_
_entity_poly.entity_id
_entity_poly.type
_entity_poly.pdbx_seq_one_letter_code
_entity_poly.pdbx_strand_id
1 'polypeptide(L)'
;MKIHFFVKMAKRKQRRDEELFKMVIQRIKNLREAHHYTQEYVNEYTGLDIPHLETGRDFPSLTTIAILCKFYNITIVEFFS
;
A
#
# COMPACT_ATOMS: atom_id res chain seq x y z
N MET A 1 -19.84 0.84 17.58
CA MET A 1 -19.77 0.39 17.89
C MET A 1 -19.53 -0.22 18.33
N LYS A 2 -19.19 -0.36 18.49
CA LYS A 2 -18.83 -0.78 18.99
C LYS A 2 -18.23 -1.15 19.16
N ILE A 3 -17.59 -1.04 19.18
CA ILE A 3 -17.02 -1.44 19.35
C ILE A 3 -16.53 -1.78 20.10
N HIS A 4 -16.42 -1.69 20.51
CA HIS A 4 -16.07 -1.96 21.16
C HIS A 4 -15.69 -2.60 21.66
N PHE A 5 -15.69 -2.65 21.88
CA PHE A 5 -15.35 -3.26 22.34
C PHE A 5 -14.84 -3.91 22.21
N PHE A 6 -14.73 -3.85 21.88
CA PHE A 6 -14.17 -4.43 21.71
C PHE A 6 -13.33 -4.40 21.55
N VAL A 7 -13.00 -3.81 21.32
CA VAL A 7 -12.17 -3.66 21.22
C VAL A 7 -11.33 -3.85 21.86
N LYS A 8 -11.10 -4.01 22.43
CA LYS A 8 -10.40 -4.15 23.09
C LYS A 8 -9.66 -4.87 23.30
N MET A 9 -9.69 -5.25 23.26
CA MET A 9 -9.02 -5.89 23.43
C MET A 9 -8.19 -6.42 23.05
N ALA A 10 -7.90 -6.52 22.53
CA ALA A 10 -7.20 -6.92 22.09
C ALA A 10 -6.42 -6.88 21.74
N LYS A 11 -6.43 -7.01 21.46
CA LYS A 11 -5.83 -6.75 21.12
C LYS A 11 -4.90 -5.93 20.89
N ARG A 12 -4.52 -5.70 21.28
CA ARG A 12 -3.68 -4.74 21.26
C ARG A 12 -2.46 -4.89 20.57
N LYS A 13 -2.02 -5.96 20.23
CA LYS A 13 -0.85 -6.11 19.50
C LYS A 13 -1.13 -5.98 18.04
N GLN A 14 -2.34 -5.83 17.63
CA GLN A 14 -2.67 -5.58 16.24
C GLN A 14 -2.43 -4.13 15.93
N ARG A 15 -1.40 -3.84 15.15
CA ARG A 15 -1.07 -2.50 14.79
C ARG A 15 -1.53 -2.12 13.40
N ARG A 16 -2.09 -3.04 12.65
CA ARG A 16 -2.53 -2.77 11.31
C ARG A 16 -3.67 -3.72 10.95
N ASP A 17 -4.45 -3.29 9.98
CA ASP A 17 -5.53 -4.09 9.43
C ASP A 17 -4.91 -4.99 8.35
N GLU A 18 -4.92 -6.29 8.59
CA GLU A 18 -4.26 -7.21 7.68
C GLU A 18 -4.91 -7.26 6.30
N GLU A 19 -6.23 -7.15 6.24
CA GLU A 19 -6.91 -7.15 4.96
C GLU A 19 -6.58 -5.92 4.14
N LEU A 20 -6.61 -4.75 4.79
CA LEU A 20 -6.26 -3.51 4.13
C LEU A 20 -4.81 -3.54 3.68
N PHE A 21 -3.94 -4.06 4.53
CA PHE A 21 -2.53 -4.14 4.22
C PHE A 21 -2.28 -4.97 2.95
N LYS A 22 -2.89 -6.14 2.90
CA LYS A 22 -2.75 -7.01 1.73
C LYS A 22 -3.30 -6.36 0.48
N MET A 23 -4.43 -5.67 0.61
CA MET A 23 -5.04 -4.99 -0.52
C MET A 23 -4.11 -3.91 -1.07
N VAL A 24 -3.51 -3.12 -0.17
CA VAL A 24 -2.62 -2.04 -0.59
C VAL A 24 -1.40 -2.60 -1.31
N ILE A 25 -0.77 -3.62 -0.73
CA ILE A 25 0.41 -4.23 -1.34
C ILE A 25 0.06 -4.82 -2.71
N GLN A 26 -1.06 -5.52 -2.79
CA GLN A 26 -1.49 -6.10 -4.05
C GLN A 26 -1.79 -5.01 -5.09
N ARG A 27 -2.38 -3.90 -4.63
CA ARG A 27 -2.68 -2.79 -5.53
C ARG A 27 -1.40 -2.18 -6.11
N ILE A 28 -0.37 -2.02 -5.28
CA ILE A 28 0.91 -1.50 -5.75
C ILE A 28 1.46 -2.39 -6.86
N LYS A 29 1.43 -3.69 -6.63
CA LYS A 29 1.94 -4.65 -7.61
C LYS A 29 1.10 -4.65 -8.88
N ASN A 30 -0.23 -4.64 -8.73
CA ASN A 30 -1.13 -4.68 -9.87
C ASN A 30 -0.97 -3.44 -10.77
N LEU A 31 -0.81 -2.27 -10.17
CA LEU A 31 -0.58 -1.06 -10.96
C LEU A 31 0.68 -1.17 -11.78
N ARG A 32 1.75 -1.67 -11.16
CA ARG A 32 3.02 -1.83 -11.86
C ARG A 32 2.87 -2.81 -13.02
N GLU A 33 2.26 -3.95 -12.76
CA GLU A 33 2.11 -5.00 -13.77
C GLU A 33 1.18 -4.57 -14.89
N ALA A 34 0.14 -3.82 -14.57
CA ALA A 34 -0.79 -3.33 -15.58
C ALA A 34 -0.12 -2.39 -16.57
N HIS A 35 0.91 -1.69 -16.13
CA HIS A 35 1.66 -0.79 -17.00
C HIS A 35 2.87 -1.47 -17.64
N HIS A 36 3.07 -2.76 -17.35
CA HIS A 36 4.21 -3.52 -17.84
C HIS A 36 5.55 -2.92 -17.42
N TYR A 37 5.58 -2.32 -16.22
CA TYR A 37 6.79 -1.72 -15.68
C TYR A 37 7.54 -2.73 -14.82
N THR A 38 8.88 -2.69 -14.89
CA THR A 38 9.70 -3.45 -13.97
C THR A 38 9.77 -2.72 -12.64
N GLN A 39 10.19 -3.45 -11.61
CA GLN A 39 10.40 -2.84 -10.31
C GLN A 39 11.49 -1.76 -10.40
N GLU A 40 12.55 -2.03 -11.14
CA GLU A 40 13.64 -1.07 -11.32
C GLU A 40 13.17 0.21 -11.99
N TYR A 41 12.29 0.08 -12.99
CA TYR A 41 11.78 1.24 -13.68
C TYR A 41 11.06 2.17 -12.72
N VAL A 42 10.17 1.60 -11.90
CA VAL A 42 9.40 2.41 -10.95
C VAL A 42 10.31 2.97 -9.86
N ASN A 43 11.29 2.20 -9.40
CA ASN A 43 12.27 2.70 -8.44
C ASN A 43 12.95 3.95 -8.97
N GLU A 44 13.37 3.89 -10.22
CA GLU A 44 14.13 4.98 -10.84
C GLU A 44 13.33 6.28 -10.87
N TYR A 45 12.05 6.18 -11.22
CA TYR A 45 11.23 7.37 -11.43
C TYR A 45 10.51 7.85 -10.19
N THR A 46 10.46 7.07 -9.12
CA THR A 46 9.77 7.46 -7.89
C THR A 46 10.71 7.65 -6.72
N GLY A 47 11.90 7.06 -6.79
CA GLY A 47 12.79 7.06 -5.64
C GLY A 47 12.39 6.09 -4.56
N LEU A 48 11.43 5.22 -4.85
CA LEU A 48 10.96 4.23 -3.89
C LEU A 48 11.69 2.91 -4.08
N ASP A 49 11.62 2.07 -3.05
CA ASP A 49 12.18 0.72 -3.11
C ASP A 49 11.03 -0.25 -3.33
N ILE A 50 10.66 -0.43 -4.59
CA ILE A 50 9.50 -1.25 -4.96
C ILE A 50 9.66 -2.71 -4.55
N PRO A 51 10.83 -3.36 -4.76
CA PRO A 51 10.98 -4.73 -4.28
C PRO A 51 10.66 -4.86 -2.79
N HIS A 52 11.13 -3.93 -1.96
CA HIS A 52 10.85 -3.98 -0.54
C HIS A 52 9.36 -3.76 -0.26
N LEU A 53 8.74 -2.79 -0.94
CA LEU A 53 7.32 -2.52 -0.75
C LEU A 53 6.47 -3.74 -1.10
N GLU A 54 6.82 -4.42 -2.17
CA GLU A 54 6.04 -5.56 -2.63
C GLU A 54 6.25 -6.81 -1.78
N THR A 55 7.26 -6.83 -0.91
CA THR A 55 7.41 -7.95 0.02
C THR A 55 6.30 -8.01 1.05
N GLY A 56 5.67 -6.86 1.32
CA GLY A 56 4.63 -6.81 2.32
C GLY A 56 5.14 -6.84 3.75
N ARG A 57 6.40 -6.50 3.97
CA ARG A 57 6.93 -6.47 5.33
C ARG A 57 6.42 -5.30 6.12
N ASP A 58 6.36 -4.15 5.49
CA ASP A 58 5.99 -2.91 6.16
C ASP A 58 4.82 -2.28 5.44
N PHE A 59 3.95 -1.62 6.20
CA PHE A 59 2.83 -0.90 5.63
C PHE A 59 3.37 0.37 4.97
N PRO A 60 3.04 0.62 3.70
CA PRO A 60 3.51 1.84 3.05
C PRO A 60 2.94 3.08 3.73
N SER A 61 3.73 4.13 3.80
CA SER A 61 3.26 5.39 4.35
C SER A 61 2.31 6.07 3.35
N LEU A 62 1.54 7.03 3.83
CA LEU A 62 0.70 7.82 2.95
C LEU A 62 1.53 8.58 1.94
N THR A 63 2.73 9.02 2.34
CA THR A 63 3.63 9.69 1.40
C THR A 63 4.00 8.76 0.25
N THR A 64 4.32 7.51 0.57
CA THR A 64 4.63 6.52 -0.46
C THR A 64 3.46 6.35 -1.42
N ILE A 65 2.25 6.20 -0.87
CA ILE A 65 1.06 6.04 -1.69
C ILE A 65 0.82 7.28 -2.55
N ALA A 66 1.04 8.47 -1.99
CA ALA A 66 0.88 9.72 -2.74
C ALA A 66 1.86 9.79 -3.91
N ILE A 67 3.11 9.37 -3.68
CA ILE A 67 4.12 9.36 -4.75
C ILE A 67 3.68 8.43 -5.87
N LEU A 68 3.18 7.25 -5.52
CA LEU A 68 2.72 6.29 -6.53
C LEU A 68 1.51 6.82 -7.28
N CYS A 69 0.59 7.47 -6.58
CA CYS A 69 -0.57 8.07 -7.24
C CYS A 69 -0.16 9.11 -8.26
N LYS A 70 0.82 9.95 -7.91
CA LYS A 70 1.31 10.95 -8.85
C LYS A 70 2.03 10.30 -10.03
N PHE A 71 2.80 9.27 -9.76
CA PHE A 71 3.54 8.58 -10.81
C PHE A 71 2.58 7.96 -11.82
N TYR A 72 1.51 7.33 -11.34
CA TYR A 72 0.53 6.68 -12.22
C TYR A 72 -0.59 7.61 -12.66
N ASN A 73 -0.57 8.85 -12.20
CA ASN A 73 -1.58 9.85 -12.55
C ASN A 73 -2.98 9.37 -12.20
N ILE A 74 -3.13 8.89 -10.99
CA ILE A 74 -4.43 8.49 -10.45
C ILE A 74 -4.67 9.23 -9.14
N THR A 75 -5.93 9.30 -8.74
CA THR A 75 -6.28 9.90 -7.46
C THR A 75 -6.13 8.88 -6.35
N ILE A 76 -6.12 9.36 -5.10
CA ILE A 76 -6.06 8.48 -3.95
C ILE A 76 -7.31 7.59 -3.90
N VAL A 77 -8.45 8.13 -4.33
CA VAL A 77 -9.69 7.36 -4.38
C VAL A 77 -9.55 6.21 -5.38
N GLU A 78 -8.99 6.51 -6.54
CA GLU A 78 -8.76 5.48 -7.56
C GLU A 78 -7.78 4.42 -7.09
N PHE A 79 -6.79 4.83 -6.33
CA PHE A 79 -5.83 3.88 -5.79
C PHE A 79 -6.52 2.82 -4.94
N PHE A 80 -7.51 3.24 -4.15
CA PHE A 80 -8.21 2.35 -3.22
C PHE A 80 -9.51 1.76 -3.79
N SER A 81 -9.82 1.99 -5.05
CA SER A 81 -11.06 1.45 -5.62
C SER A 81 -10.94 0.04 -6.17
#